data_60aa08827975e3dc9f3390d19f16a8f9
#
_entry.id   60aa08827975e3dc9f3390d19f16a8f9
#
_cell.length_a   1.000
_cell.length_b   1.000
_cell.length_c   1.000
_cell.angle_alpha   90.00
_cell.angle_beta   90.00
_cell.angle_gamma   90.00
#
_symmetry.space_group_name_H-M   'P 1'
#
loop_
_entity.id
_entity.type
_entity.pdbx_description
1 polymer ?
#
loop_
_entity_poly.entity_id
_entity_poly.type
_entity_poly.pdbx_seq_one_letter_code
_entity_poly.pdbx_strand_id
1 'polypeptide(L)'
;VESLWKAFLKDWLKHKGMTDTHELAYKRKAKLRKKNRKVKVNLVSDTTNLNIAVRKSRKGKEGKKGVVEFDKDYNGNLLKLQKSINEGTFHTSKGREVSKLCPCGKVRRLLILPYYPDHIEQYGLMQVLMPPLVKYLYIESGASVKGRGMIYAKRRTERWIDEIKWCGRIFFVKLDFI
;
A
#
# COMPACT_ATOMS: atom_id res chain seq x y z
N VAL A 1 -14.10 16.28 23.67
CA VAL A 1 -14.12 16.14 22.19
C VAL A 1 -14.43 14.68 21.80
N GLU A 2 -13.81 13.69 22.45
CA GLU A 2 -14.01 12.27 22.14
C GLU A 2 -15.43 11.75 22.44
N SER A 3 -16.09 12.32 23.46
CA SER A 3 -17.47 11.96 23.82
C SER A 3 -18.51 12.44 22.82
N LEU A 4 -18.33 13.62 22.23
CA LEU A 4 -19.21 14.20 21.21
C LEU A 4 -19.15 13.41 19.89
N TRP A 5 -17.96 12.96 19.48
CA TRP A 5 -17.81 12.11 18.31
C TRP A 5 -18.48 10.74 18.47
N LYS A 6 -18.35 10.14 19.65
CA LYS A 6 -18.99 8.85 19.95
C LYS A 6 -20.53 8.98 19.96
N ALA A 7 -21.05 10.08 20.49
CA ALA A 7 -22.49 10.34 20.48
C ALA A 7 -23.01 10.58 19.04
N PHE A 8 -22.32 11.40 18.25
CA PHE A 8 -22.64 11.66 16.84
C PHE A 8 -22.60 10.40 16.00
N LEU A 9 -21.57 9.55 16.16
CA LEU A 9 -21.45 8.29 15.43
C LEU A 9 -22.58 7.33 15.80
N LYS A 10 -22.97 7.27 17.08
CA LYS A 10 -24.06 6.43 17.57
C LYS A 10 -25.41 6.86 17.03
N ASP A 11 -25.65 8.15 16.95
CA ASP A 11 -26.87 8.74 16.40
C ASP A 11 -26.94 8.59 14.87
N TRP A 12 -25.81 8.78 14.17
CA TRP A 12 -25.69 8.57 12.74
C TRP A 12 -25.93 7.10 12.35
N LEU A 13 -25.37 6.15 13.12
CA LEU A 13 -25.59 4.71 12.92
C LEU A 13 -27.06 4.33 13.14
N LYS A 14 -27.72 4.92 14.12
CA LYS A 14 -29.14 4.72 14.43
C LYS A 14 -30.04 5.21 13.30
N HIS A 15 -29.76 6.41 12.74
CA HIS A 15 -30.50 6.96 11.61
C HIS A 15 -30.35 6.16 10.31
N LYS A 16 -29.24 5.45 10.13
CA LYS A 16 -29.01 4.58 8.95
C LYS A 16 -29.63 3.20 9.08
N GLY A 17 -30.40 2.91 10.14
CA GLY A 17 -30.91 1.56 10.40
C GLY A 17 -29.82 0.50 10.55
N MET A 18 -28.61 0.94 10.85
CA MET A 18 -27.43 0.08 11.03
C MET A 18 -27.42 -0.42 12.47
N THR A 19 -28.26 -1.41 12.72
CA THR A 19 -28.33 -2.15 13.99
C THR A 19 -27.07 -2.98 14.21
N ASP A 20 -26.92 -3.55 15.41
CA ASP A 20 -25.80 -4.38 15.93
C ASP A 20 -25.19 -5.40 14.95
N THR A 21 -25.89 -5.74 13.87
CA THR A 21 -25.42 -6.64 12.81
C THR A 21 -24.16 -6.14 12.11
N HIS A 22 -23.98 -4.82 11.92
CA HIS A 22 -22.77 -4.25 11.29
C HIS A 22 -21.57 -4.26 12.23
N GLU A 23 -21.78 -4.02 13.52
CA GLU A 23 -20.73 -4.13 14.53
C GLU A 23 -20.31 -5.59 14.71
N LEU A 24 -21.25 -6.51 14.70
CA LEU A 24 -21.00 -7.95 14.70
C LEU A 24 -20.26 -8.41 13.43
N ALA A 25 -20.62 -7.90 12.26
CA ALA A 25 -19.92 -8.18 11.01
C ALA A 25 -18.51 -7.61 11.02
N TYR A 26 -18.30 -6.42 11.59
CA TYR A 26 -16.98 -5.84 11.79
C TYR A 26 -16.13 -6.67 12.77
N LYS A 27 -16.71 -7.07 13.91
CA LYS A 27 -16.03 -7.93 14.91
C LYS A 27 -15.72 -9.31 14.35
N ARG A 28 -16.63 -9.93 13.57
CA ARG A 28 -16.38 -11.20 12.85
C ARG A 28 -15.27 -11.06 11.81
N LYS A 29 -15.28 -9.99 11.00
CA LYS A 29 -14.20 -9.66 10.07
C LYS A 29 -12.87 -9.44 10.80
N ALA A 30 -12.87 -8.75 11.93
CA ALA A 30 -11.67 -8.53 12.75
C ALA A 30 -11.12 -9.84 13.34
N LYS A 31 -11.99 -10.78 13.75
CA LYS A 31 -11.60 -12.10 14.27
C LYS A 31 -11.03 -13.02 13.18
N LEU A 32 -11.62 -13.02 11.99
CA LEU A 32 -11.10 -13.70 10.80
C LEU A 32 -9.75 -13.12 10.36
N ARG A 33 -9.55 -11.81 10.52
CA ARG A 33 -8.31 -11.08 10.26
C ARG A 33 -7.15 -11.54 11.14
N LYS A 34 -7.37 -11.84 12.43
CA LYS A 34 -6.33 -12.36 13.33
C LYS A 34 -5.84 -13.76 12.93
N LYS A 35 -6.69 -14.60 12.34
CA LYS A 35 -6.38 -15.99 11.97
C LYS A 35 -5.45 -16.12 10.75
N ASN A 36 -5.44 -15.12 9.84
CA ASN A 36 -4.70 -15.16 8.57
C ASN A 36 -3.43 -14.30 8.56
N ARG A 37 -2.88 -13.97 9.73
CA ARG A 37 -1.84 -12.93 9.89
C ARG A 37 -0.41 -13.34 9.56
N LYS A 38 -0.12 -14.59 9.29
CA LYS A 38 1.24 -15.02 8.93
C LYS A 38 1.45 -14.95 7.42
N VAL A 39 2.07 -13.86 6.96
CA VAL A 39 2.69 -13.84 5.64
C VAL A 39 3.82 -14.88 5.68
N LYS A 40 3.69 -15.92 4.87
CA LYS A 40 4.74 -16.94 4.79
C LYS A 40 5.92 -16.33 4.04
N VAL A 41 7.06 -16.19 4.69
CA VAL A 41 8.31 -15.69 4.09
C VAL A 41 8.66 -16.46 2.82
N ASN A 42 8.41 -17.78 2.81
CA ASN A 42 8.60 -18.66 1.65
C ASN A 42 7.87 -18.19 0.39
N LEU A 43 6.75 -17.43 0.51
CA LEU A 43 6.07 -16.85 -0.65
C LEU A 43 6.82 -15.66 -1.25
N VAL A 44 7.58 -14.94 -0.45
CA VAL A 44 8.38 -13.79 -0.95
C VAL A 44 9.57 -14.33 -1.75
N SER A 45 10.25 -15.34 -1.24
CA SER A 45 11.43 -15.97 -1.86
C SER A 45 11.09 -16.98 -2.96
N ASP A 46 9.81 -17.24 -3.22
CA ASP A 46 9.41 -18.14 -4.30
C ASP A 46 9.95 -17.66 -5.66
N THR A 47 10.54 -18.57 -6.42
CA THR A 47 11.17 -18.28 -7.71
C THR A 47 10.19 -17.62 -8.68
N THR A 48 8.94 -18.08 -8.70
CA THR A 48 7.90 -17.50 -9.56
C THR A 48 7.61 -16.06 -9.15
N ASN A 49 7.48 -15.81 -7.83
CA ASN A 49 7.27 -14.48 -7.29
C ASN A 49 8.42 -13.53 -7.63
N LEU A 50 9.67 -13.97 -7.45
CA LEU A 50 10.86 -13.17 -7.76
C LEU A 50 10.98 -12.89 -9.27
N ASN A 51 10.69 -13.84 -10.14
CA ASN A 51 10.67 -13.62 -11.60
C ASN A 51 9.62 -12.58 -12.01
N ILE A 52 8.43 -12.61 -11.41
CA ILE A 52 7.41 -11.59 -11.63
C ILE A 52 7.88 -10.24 -11.09
N ALA A 53 8.58 -10.22 -9.95
CA ALA A 53 9.14 -9.00 -9.36
C ALA A 53 10.18 -8.37 -10.28
N VAL A 54 11.11 -9.14 -10.84
CA VAL A 54 12.08 -8.68 -11.83
C VAL A 54 11.38 -8.07 -13.04
N ARG A 55 10.41 -8.77 -13.63
CA ARG A 55 9.66 -8.28 -14.79
C ARG A 55 8.94 -6.96 -14.52
N LYS A 56 8.33 -6.80 -13.33
CA LYS A 56 7.63 -5.57 -12.95
C LYS A 56 8.59 -4.43 -12.62
N SER A 57 9.67 -4.71 -11.90
CA SER A 57 10.64 -3.69 -11.48
C SER A 57 11.43 -3.09 -12.63
N ARG A 58 11.65 -3.85 -13.72
CA ARG A 58 12.40 -3.40 -14.91
C ARG A 58 11.56 -2.57 -15.88
N LYS A 59 10.24 -2.67 -15.85
CA LYS A 59 9.36 -2.00 -16.82
C LYS A 59 9.66 -0.52 -16.93
N GLY A 60 10.02 -0.07 -18.14
CA GLY A 60 10.43 1.30 -18.45
C GLY A 60 11.81 1.69 -17.90
N LYS A 61 12.65 0.69 -17.57
CA LYS A 61 14.02 0.91 -17.05
C LYS A 61 15.04 -0.03 -17.72
N GLU A 62 14.69 -0.67 -18.80
CA GLU A 62 15.43 -1.76 -19.45
C GLU A 62 16.88 -1.35 -19.80
N GLY A 63 17.08 -0.11 -20.24
CA GLY A 63 18.41 0.44 -20.57
C GLY A 63 19.19 1.04 -19.39
N LYS A 64 18.66 0.98 -18.14
CA LYS A 64 19.40 1.54 -17.01
C LYS A 64 20.51 0.60 -16.57
N LYS A 65 21.68 1.20 -16.21
CA LYS A 65 22.89 0.51 -15.80
C LYS A 65 22.64 -0.63 -14.80
N GLY A 66 21.86 -0.41 -13.75
CA GLY A 66 21.59 -1.44 -12.74
C GLY A 66 20.76 -2.63 -13.26
N VAL A 67 19.90 -2.42 -14.28
CA VAL A 67 19.17 -3.52 -14.93
C VAL A 67 20.11 -4.31 -15.82
N VAL A 68 20.94 -3.63 -16.64
CA VAL A 68 21.92 -4.26 -17.52
C VAL A 68 22.94 -5.07 -16.71
N GLU A 69 23.41 -4.55 -15.57
CA GLU A 69 24.32 -5.27 -14.67
C GLU A 69 23.66 -6.52 -14.07
N PHE A 70 22.42 -6.43 -13.64
CA PHE A 70 21.68 -7.57 -13.13
C PHE A 70 21.51 -8.66 -14.19
N ASP A 71 21.24 -8.29 -15.44
CA ASP A 71 20.99 -9.22 -16.54
C ASP A 71 22.25 -10.00 -16.98
N LYS A 72 23.44 -9.51 -16.67
CA LYS A 72 24.71 -10.25 -16.98
C LYS A 72 24.77 -11.62 -16.28
N ASP A 73 24.22 -11.72 -15.10
CA ASP A 73 24.12 -12.99 -14.34
C ASP A 73 22.72 -13.08 -13.69
N TYR A 74 21.69 -13.12 -14.54
CA TYR A 74 20.31 -13.13 -14.10
C TYR A 74 20.01 -14.24 -13.09
N ASN A 75 20.37 -15.48 -13.43
CA ASN A 75 20.05 -16.63 -12.59
C ASN A 75 20.87 -16.65 -11.30
N GLY A 76 22.16 -16.35 -11.36
CA GLY A 76 23.02 -16.29 -10.18
C GLY A 76 22.56 -15.19 -9.21
N ASN A 77 22.24 -14.00 -9.73
CA ASN A 77 21.75 -12.90 -8.90
C ASN A 77 20.38 -13.21 -8.27
N LEU A 78 19.49 -13.88 -9.01
CA LEU A 78 18.18 -14.28 -8.49
C LEU A 78 18.32 -15.33 -7.38
N LEU A 79 19.18 -16.33 -7.56
CA LEU A 79 19.46 -17.36 -6.55
C LEU A 79 20.10 -16.76 -5.29
N LYS A 80 21.05 -15.83 -5.45
CA LYS A 80 21.67 -15.11 -4.31
C LYS A 80 20.62 -14.35 -3.50
N LEU A 81 19.70 -13.65 -4.19
CA LEU A 81 18.62 -12.94 -3.53
C LEU A 81 17.67 -13.90 -2.82
N GLN A 82 17.25 -14.97 -3.47
CA GLN A 82 16.40 -16.00 -2.89
C GLN A 82 17.01 -16.59 -1.61
N LYS A 83 18.31 -16.94 -1.68
CA LYS A 83 19.04 -17.49 -0.54
C LYS A 83 19.08 -16.51 0.62
N SER A 84 19.43 -15.24 0.37
CA SER A 84 19.50 -14.20 1.42
C SER A 84 18.16 -13.95 2.10
N ILE A 85 17.05 -14.00 1.37
CA ILE A 85 15.70 -13.87 1.95
C ILE A 85 15.37 -15.09 2.81
N ASN A 86 15.66 -16.30 2.34
CA ASN A 86 15.37 -17.53 3.07
C ASN A 86 16.17 -17.65 4.37
N GLU A 87 17.42 -17.22 4.35
CA GLU A 87 18.33 -17.24 5.50
C GLU A 87 18.09 -16.06 6.47
N GLY A 88 17.26 -15.07 6.07
CA GLY A 88 17.05 -13.86 6.86
C GLY A 88 18.28 -12.94 6.90
N THR A 89 19.22 -13.12 5.99
CA THR A 89 20.46 -12.31 5.88
C THR A 89 20.31 -11.10 4.97
N PHE A 90 19.16 -10.93 4.36
CA PHE A 90 18.89 -9.77 3.50
C PHE A 90 18.87 -8.47 4.30
N HIS A 91 19.66 -7.50 3.85
CA HIS A 91 19.65 -6.13 4.36
C HIS A 91 19.50 -5.15 3.21
N THR A 92 18.64 -4.14 3.42
CA THR A 92 18.48 -3.06 2.44
C THR A 92 19.79 -2.28 2.28
N SER A 93 20.16 -2.04 1.04
CA SER A 93 21.38 -1.29 0.70
C SER A 93 21.30 0.15 1.20
N LYS A 94 22.47 0.75 1.47
CA LYS A 94 22.53 2.18 1.77
C LYS A 94 22.12 2.98 0.53
N GLY A 95 20.97 3.66 0.62
CA GLY A 95 20.46 4.48 -0.48
C GLY A 95 21.28 5.76 -0.70
N ARG A 96 21.18 6.33 -1.90
CA ARG A 96 21.76 7.64 -2.24
C ARG A 96 20.68 8.71 -2.12
N GLU A 97 20.93 9.74 -1.32
CA GLU A 97 20.05 10.89 -1.24
C GLU A 97 20.28 11.84 -2.43
N VAL A 98 19.18 12.29 -3.03
CA VAL A 98 19.19 13.27 -4.12
C VAL A 98 18.09 14.28 -3.88
N SER A 99 18.43 15.56 -3.92
CA SER A 99 17.43 16.63 -3.89
C SER A 99 16.93 16.91 -5.30
N LYS A 100 15.60 16.89 -5.49
CA LYS A 100 14.96 17.15 -6.78
C LYS A 100 13.96 18.29 -6.65
N LEU A 101 14.12 19.30 -7.51
CA LEU A 101 13.13 20.35 -7.68
C LEU A 101 11.92 19.79 -8.43
N CYS A 102 10.75 19.88 -7.83
CA CYS A 102 9.48 19.48 -8.45
C CYS A 102 8.92 20.63 -9.30
N PRO A 103 8.06 20.35 -10.30
CA PRO A 103 7.39 21.39 -11.09
C PRO A 103 6.57 22.38 -10.25
N CYS A 104 6.17 21.99 -9.05
CA CYS A 104 5.45 22.85 -8.09
C CYS A 104 6.39 23.79 -7.29
N GLY A 105 7.67 23.91 -7.63
CA GLY A 105 8.66 24.73 -6.93
C GLY A 105 9.21 24.15 -5.63
N LYS A 106 8.71 23.01 -5.15
CA LYS A 106 9.20 22.38 -3.90
C LYS A 106 10.40 21.50 -4.17
N VAL A 107 11.43 21.63 -3.32
CA VAL A 107 12.57 20.72 -3.31
C VAL A 107 12.20 19.49 -2.47
N ARG A 108 12.33 18.31 -3.07
CA ARG A 108 12.09 17.03 -2.39
C ARG A 108 13.38 16.25 -2.26
N ARG A 109 13.68 15.78 -1.07
CA ARG A 109 14.76 14.80 -0.84
C ARG A 109 14.23 13.41 -1.19
N LEU A 110 14.94 12.72 -2.07
CA LEU A 110 14.62 11.39 -2.54
C LEU A 110 15.75 10.44 -2.13
N LEU A 111 15.39 9.31 -1.51
CA LEU A 111 16.31 8.22 -1.27
C LEU A 111 16.22 7.26 -2.46
N ILE A 112 17.32 7.13 -3.20
CA ILE A 112 17.42 6.25 -4.36
C ILE A 112 18.13 4.98 -3.95
N LEU A 113 17.41 3.86 -4.00
CA LEU A 113 17.96 2.53 -3.77
C LEU A 113 18.47 1.92 -5.09
N PRO A 114 19.45 1.01 -5.05
CA PRO A 114 19.93 0.29 -6.23
C PRO A 114 18.81 -0.62 -6.80
N TYR A 115 18.93 -0.92 -8.10
CA TYR A 115 17.97 -1.81 -8.75
C TYR A 115 18.03 -3.22 -8.15
N TYR A 116 19.23 -3.77 -8.03
CA TYR A 116 19.50 -5.04 -7.38
C TYR A 116 20.31 -4.78 -6.10
N PRO A 117 19.98 -5.40 -4.99
CA PRO A 117 18.86 -6.35 -4.79
C PRO A 117 17.52 -5.67 -4.43
N ASP A 118 17.53 -4.42 -3.99
CA ASP A 118 16.47 -3.75 -3.23
C ASP A 118 15.15 -3.60 -4.02
N HIS A 119 15.20 -3.10 -5.25
CA HIS A 119 13.96 -2.92 -6.02
C HIS A 119 13.26 -4.25 -6.31
N ILE A 120 14.03 -5.32 -6.57
CA ILE A 120 13.46 -6.63 -6.87
C ILE A 120 12.80 -7.19 -5.62
N GLU A 121 13.48 -7.09 -4.47
CA GLU A 121 12.95 -7.54 -3.19
C GLU A 121 11.67 -6.79 -2.81
N GLN A 122 11.67 -5.46 -2.91
CA GLN A 122 10.48 -4.64 -2.63
C GLN A 122 9.27 -5.05 -3.48
N TYR A 123 9.47 -5.30 -4.78
CA TYR A 123 8.38 -5.79 -5.64
C TYR A 123 7.93 -7.19 -5.24
N GLY A 124 8.85 -8.10 -4.90
CA GLY A 124 8.56 -9.44 -4.41
C GLY A 124 7.74 -9.42 -3.13
N LEU A 125 8.17 -8.62 -2.15
CA LEU A 125 7.50 -8.42 -0.89
C LEU A 125 6.09 -7.82 -1.08
N MET A 126 5.97 -6.75 -1.87
CA MET A 126 4.69 -6.09 -2.10
C MET A 126 3.67 -6.95 -2.85
N GLN A 127 4.10 -7.86 -3.71
CA GLN A 127 3.20 -8.82 -4.36
C GLN A 127 2.51 -9.74 -3.35
N VAL A 128 3.22 -10.12 -2.31
CA VAL A 128 2.71 -11.00 -1.24
C VAL A 128 1.91 -10.21 -0.20
N LEU A 129 2.36 -8.99 0.15
CA LEU A 129 1.73 -8.16 1.18
C LEU A 129 0.48 -7.42 0.72
N MET A 130 0.46 -6.92 -0.54
CA MET A 130 -0.65 -6.07 -1.00
C MET A 130 -2.02 -6.76 -0.96
N PRO A 131 -2.20 -8.02 -1.41
CA PRO A 131 -3.51 -8.66 -1.38
C PRO A 131 -4.14 -8.73 0.02
N PRO A 132 -3.44 -9.16 1.08
CA PRO A 132 -3.98 -9.09 2.43
C PRO A 132 -4.13 -7.65 2.96
N LEU A 133 -3.18 -6.73 2.66
CA LEU A 133 -3.25 -5.34 3.12
C LEU A 133 -4.48 -4.61 2.58
N VAL A 134 -4.78 -4.76 1.29
CA VAL A 134 -5.96 -4.12 0.67
C VAL A 134 -7.26 -4.51 1.37
N LYS A 135 -7.34 -5.73 1.93
CA LYS A 135 -8.52 -6.17 2.70
C LYS A 135 -8.68 -5.44 4.03
N TYR A 136 -7.59 -4.85 4.55
CA TYR A 136 -7.58 -4.10 5.82
C TYR A 136 -7.69 -2.61 5.64
N LEU A 137 -7.38 -2.09 4.45
CA LEU A 137 -7.53 -0.67 4.17
C LEU A 137 -8.99 -0.28 4.14
N TYR A 138 -9.28 0.92 4.62
CA TYR A 138 -10.59 1.51 4.44
C TYR A 138 -10.93 1.57 2.95
N ILE A 139 -12.20 1.37 2.64
CA ILE A 139 -12.66 1.41 1.25
C ILE A 139 -12.41 2.79 0.64
N GLU A 140 -12.38 3.82 1.47
CA GLU A 140 -12.11 5.21 1.11
C GLU A 140 -10.63 5.51 0.83
N SER A 141 -9.70 4.63 1.24
CA SER A 141 -8.28 4.82 0.96
C SER A 141 -8.02 4.78 -0.54
N GLY A 142 -7.80 5.96 -1.12
CA GLY A 142 -7.58 6.13 -2.56
C GLY A 142 -6.12 6.10 -2.98
N ALA A 143 -5.18 6.23 -2.03
CA ALA A 143 -3.75 6.33 -2.32
C ALA A 143 -3.08 4.96 -2.42
N SER A 144 -2.18 4.81 -3.40
CA SER A 144 -1.27 3.66 -3.55
C SER A 144 -1.96 2.29 -3.71
N VAL A 145 -3.26 2.25 -3.97
CA VAL A 145 -4.01 1.02 -4.20
C VAL A 145 -4.42 0.95 -5.68
N LYS A 146 -4.09 -0.16 -6.33
CA LYS A 146 -4.47 -0.37 -7.75
C LYS A 146 -5.98 -0.28 -7.93
N GLY A 147 -6.43 0.52 -8.90
CA GLY A 147 -7.84 0.79 -9.15
C GLY A 147 -8.48 1.84 -8.23
N ARG A 148 -7.72 2.34 -7.24
CA ARG A 148 -8.15 3.43 -6.36
C ARG A 148 -7.20 4.61 -6.56
N GLY A 149 -7.59 5.59 -7.31
CA GLY A 149 -6.83 6.81 -7.56
C GLY A 149 -7.68 8.04 -7.29
N MET A 150 -7.26 9.18 -7.81
CA MET A 150 -7.95 10.46 -7.63
C MET A 150 -9.42 10.41 -8.10
N ILE A 151 -9.70 9.75 -9.23
CA ILE A 151 -11.07 9.59 -9.75
C ILE A 151 -11.92 8.74 -8.79
N TYR A 152 -11.34 7.68 -8.23
CA TYR A 152 -12.02 6.85 -7.24
C TYR A 152 -12.36 7.67 -5.99
N ALA A 153 -11.40 8.42 -5.45
CA ALA A 153 -11.59 9.28 -4.29
C ALA A 153 -12.68 10.33 -4.55
N LYS A 154 -12.63 11.01 -5.72
CA LYS A 154 -13.66 11.96 -6.15
C LYS A 154 -15.05 11.36 -6.14
N ARG A 155 -15.25 10.21 -6.82
CA ARG A 155 -16.55 9.52 -6.87
C ARG A 155 -17.07 9.08 -5.48
N ARG A 156 -16.16 8.71 -4.59
CA ARG A 156 -16.52 8.39 -3.20
C ARG A 156 -16.99 9.62 -2.45
N THR A 157 -16.30 10.74 -2.59
CA THR A 157 -16.69 12.02 -1.97
C THR A 157 -18.04 12.51 -2.50
N GLU A 158 -18.25 12.47 -3.82
CA GLU A 158 -19.54 12.82 -4.44
C GLU A 158 -20.68 11.99 -3.86
N ARG A 159 -20.49 10.68 -3.74
CA ARG A 159 -21.49 9.78 -3.14
C ARG A 159 -21.80 10.15 -1.68
N TRP A 160 -20.78 10.49 -0.89
CA TRP A 160 -21.01 10.93 0.49
C TRP A 160 -21.77 12.23 0.57
N ILE A 161 -21.47 13.19 -0.30
CA ILE A 161 -22.23 14.45 -0.38
C ILE A 161 -23.69 14.16 -0.71
N ASP A 162 -23.96 13.29 -1.68
CA ASP A 162 -25.31 12.90 -2.04
C ASP A 162 -26.05 12.20 -0.90
N GLU A 163 -25.34 11.39 -0.13
CA GLU A 163 -25.92 10.70 1.04
C GLU A 163 -26.29 11.64 2.18
N ILE A 164 -25.60 12.81 2.33
CA ILE A 164 -25.78 13.72 3.47
C ILE A 164 -26.35 15.09 3.09
N LYS A 165 -26.64 15.35 1.80
CA LYS A 165 -27.18 16.65 1.32
C LYS A 165 -28.48 17.09 2.00
N TRP A 166 -29.25 16.14 2.53
CA TRP A 166 -30.47 16.40 3.29
C TRP A 166 -30.22 17.03 4.66
N CYS A 167 -28.98 16.99 5.19
CA CYS A 167 -28.60 17.59 6.47
C CYS A 167 -28.54 19.13 6.43
N GLY A 168 -28.72 19.77 5.26
CA GLY A 168 -28.68 21.22 5.06
C GLY A 168 -27.26 21.76 4.93
N ARG A 169 -26.50 21.90 6.02
CA ARG A 169 -25.12 22.41 5.97
C ARG A 169 -24.09 21.29 5.99
N ILE A 170 -23.14 21.33 5.06
CA ILE A 170 -22.05 20.36 4.96
C ILE A 170 -20.72 21.08 5.21
N PHE A 171 -19.90 20.55 6.11
CA PHE A 171 -18.57 21.06 6.41
C PHE A 171 -17.50 20.06 5.92
N PHE A 172 -16.47 20.58 5.24
CA PHE A 172 -15.32 19.82 4.83
C PHE A 172 -14.13 20.16 5.72
N VAL A 173 -13.51 19.13 6.31
CA VAL A 173 -12.28 19.27 7.09
C VAL A 173 -11.16 18.57 6.36
N LYS A 174 -10.12 19.31 5.99
CA LYS A 174 -8.88 18.76 5.43
C LYS A 174 -7.85 18.66 6.54
N LEU A 175 -7.34 17.45 6.78
CA LEU A 175 -6.28 17.16 7.74
C LEU A 175 -5.02 16.75 6.98
N ASP A 176 -3.91 17.42 7.22
CA ASP A 176 -2.58 17.05 6.75
C ASP A 176 -1.68 16.77 7.96
N PHE A 177 -0.86 15.74 7.88
CA PHE A 177 0.21 15.50 8.85
C PHE A 177 1.47 16.21 8.38
N ILE A 178 2.07 16.98 9.26
CA ILE A 178 3.33 17.74 9.03
C ILE A 178 4.50 16.87 9.43
#